data_1616d2d777c9ebdac057fc037b2b6330
#
_entry.id   1616d2d777c9ebdac057fc037b2b6330
#
_cell.length_a   1.000
_cell.length_b   1.000
_cell.length_c   1.000
_cell.angle_alpha   90.00
_cell.angle_beta   90.00
_cell.angle_gamma   90.00
#
_symmetry.space_group_name_H-M   'P 1'
#
loop_
_entity.id
_entity.type
_entity.pdbx_description
1 polymer ?
#
loop_
_entity_poly.entity_id
_entity_poly.type
_entity_poly.pdbx_seq_one_letter_code
_entity_poly.pdbx_strand_id
1 'polypeptide(L)'
;MYHMNKKQEANAFVKECITKALFQMMKTQSFESISITDLTKKAGVGRVSFYRNFESKEDIISQYLTKITKEWNEEFENEPSQKLIESLFTHFKKHKDIFILIYKADLWHLSLEGLKKACGPKPE
;
A
#
# COMPACT_ATOMS: atom_id res chain seq x y z
N MET A 1 19.53 -12.34 6.59
CA MET A 1 18.53 -12.37 5.52
C MET A 1 17.23 -12.96 6.06
N TYR A 2 16.11 -12.24 5.91
CA TYR A 2 14.84 -12.73 6.42
C TYR A 2 14.25 -13.79 5.48
N HIS A 3 13.95 -14.95 6.03
CA HIS A 3 13.32 -16.03 5.27
C HIS A 3 11.84 -16.14 5.67
N MET A 4 10.96 -15.90 4.71
CA MET A 4 9.54 -16.15 4.92
C MET A 4 9.23 -17.63 4.80
N ASN A 5 8.35 -18.15 5.66
CA ASN A 5 7.83 -19.50 5.49
C ASN A 5 6.79 -19.52 4.35
N LYS A 6 6.35 -20.70 3.95
CA LYS A 6 5.40 -20.87 2.84
C LYS A 6 4.09 -20.10 3.04
N LYS A 7 3.59 -20.06 4.27
CA LYS A 7 2.36 -19.35 4.59
C LYS A 7 2.52 -17.84 4.42
N GLN A 8 3.64 -17.29 4.88
CA GLN A 8 3.96 -15.87 4.74
C GLN A 8 4.11 -15.48 3.26
N GLU A 9 4.78 -16.33 2.48
CA GLU A 9 4.94 -16.11 1.04
C GLU A 9 3.61 -16.12 0.32
N ALA A 10 2.73 -17.08 0.64
CA ALA A 10 1.40 -17.16 0.06
C ALA A 10 0.56 -15.93 0.40
N ASN A 11 0.60 -15.45 1.65
CA ASN A 11 -0.12 -14.25 2.07
C ASN A 11 0.43 -13.00 1.40
N ALA A 12 1.74 -12.89 1.25
CA ALA A 12 2.37 -11.75 0.55
C ALA A 12 1.94 -11.73 -0.92
N PHE A 13 1.90 -12.88 -1.57
CA PHE A 13 1.44 -12.99 -2.95
C PHE A 13 -0.03 -12.58 -3.09
N VAL A 14 -0.89 -13.06 -2.20
CA VAL A 14 -2.31 -12.71 -2.20
C VAL A 14 -2.50 -11.20 -2.02
N LYS A 15 -1.78 -10.61 -1.08
CA LYS A 15 -1.83 -9.15 -0.86
C LYS A 15 -1.44 -8.37 -2.11
N GLU A 16 -0.39 -8.80 -2.79
CA GLU A 16 0.06 -8.16 -4.03
C GLU A 16 -1.00 -8.26 -5.12
N CYS A 17 -1.60 -9.42 -5.32
CA CYS A 17 -2.66 -9.62 -6.31
C CYS A 17 -3.87 -8.72 -6.04
N ILE A 18 -4.30 -8.64 -4.80
CA ILE A 18 -5.44 -7.81 -4.40
C ILE A 18 -5.12 -6.33 -4.60
N THR A 19 -3.93 -5.89 -4.20
CA THR A 19 -3.50 -4.50 -4.32
C THR A 19 -3.44 -4.07 -5.79
N LYS A 20 -2.84 -4.88 -6.64
CA LYS A 20 -2.77 -4.60 -8.09
C LYS A 20 -4.14 -4.53 -8.71
N ALA A 21 -5.03 -5.48 -8.35
CA ALA A 21 -6.39 -5.51 -8.88
C ALA A 21 -7.15 -4.23 -8.49
N LEU A 22 -7.03 -3.80 -7.25
CA LEU A 22 -7.69 -2.58 -6.78
C LEU A 22 -7.22 -1.35 -7.58
N PHE A 23 -5.92 -1.17 -7.72
CA PHE A 23 -5.40 0.00 -8.45
C PHE A 23 -5.78 -0.02 -9.93
N GLN A 24 -5.84 -1.19 -10.55
CA GLN A 24 -6.32 -1.30 -11.93
C GLN A 24 -7.79 -0.92 -12.04
N MET A 25 -8.62 -1.39 -11.11
CA MET A 25 -10.05 -1.06 -11.11
C MET A 25 -10.30 0.43 -10.86
N MET A 26 -9.47 1.06 -10.01
CA MET A 26 -9.59 2.49 -9.72
C MET A 26 -9.29 3.38 -10.92
N LYS A 27 -8.66 2.86 -11.97
CA LYS A 27 -8.41 3.61 -13.20
C LYS A 27 -9.68 3.81 -14.02
N THR A 28 -10.67 2.94 -13.88
CA THR A 28 -11.86 2.92 -14.73
C THR A 28 -13.17 3.10 -13.97
N GLN A 29 -13.16 3.01 -12.65
CA GLN A 29 -14.36 3.19 -11.85
C GLN A 29 -14.03 3.80 -10.50
N SER A 30 -15.03 4.37 -9.84
CA SER A 30 -14.82 5.01 -8.54
C SER A 30 -14.48 3.97 -7.48
N PHE A 31 -13.67 4.37 -6.51
CA PHE A 31 -13.30 3.50 -5.39
C PHE A 31 -14.54 2.97 -4.67
N GLU A 32 -15.53 3.82 -4.46
CA GLU A 32 -16.77 3.46 -3.77
C GLU A 32 -17.57 2.40 -4.51
N SER A 33 -17.52 2.39 -5.84
CA SER A 33 -18.26 1.43 -6.66
C SER A 33 -17.62 0.05 -6.71
N ILE A 34 -16.37 -0.09 -6.27
CA ILE A 34 -15.66 -1.36 -6.29
C ILE A 34 -16.13 -2.23 -5.13
N SER A 35 -16.75 -3.37 -5.44
CA SER A 35 -17.14 -4.34 -4.42
C SER A 35 -15.99 -5.29 -4.11
N ILE A 36 -16.01 -5.86 -2.90
CA ILE A 36 -15.02 -6.88 -2.51
C ILE A 36 -15.19 -8.12 -3.39
N THR A 37 -16.42 -8.45 -3.77
CA THR A 37 -16.70 -9.58 -4.67
C THR A 37 -16.00 -9.39 -6.02
N ASP A 38 -16.18 -8.24 -6.65
CA ASP A 38 -15.54 -7.95 -7.94
C ASP A 38 -14.03 -7.88 -7.82
N LEU A 39 -13.55 -7.29 -6.75
CA LEU A 39 -12.12 -7.15 -6.48
C LEU A 39 -11.45 -8.52 -6.33
N THR A 40 -12.04 -9.41 -5.55
CA THR A 40 -11.49 -10.75 -5.34
C THR A 40 -11.55 -11.59 -6.62
N LYS A 41 -12.61 -11.45 -7.41
CA LYS A 41 -12.70 -12.10 -8.72
C LYS A 41 -11.57 -11.64 -9.63
N LYS A 42 -11.34 -10.34 -9.72
CA LYS A 42 -10.26 -9.79 -10.56
C LYS A 42 -8.88 -10.24 -10.07
N ALA A 43 -8.69 -10.29 -8.76
CA ALA A 43 -7.43 -10.72 -8.17
C ALA A 43 -7.20 -12.22 -8.27
N GLY A 44 -8.26 -13.01 -8.53
CA GLY A 44 -8.17 -14.45 -8.59
C GLY A 44 -8.06 -15.12 -7.23
N VAL A 45 -8.62 -14.51 -6.19
CA VAL A 45 -8.57 -15.02 -4.81
C VAL A 45 -9.97 -15.15 -4.23
N GLY A 46 -10.12 -15.94 -3.17
CA GLY A 46 -11.39 -16.07 -2.48
C GLY A 46 -11.60 -14.98 -1.43
N ARG A 47 -12.86 -14.81 -1.02
CA ARG A 47 -13.21 -13.82 0.01
C ARG A 47 -12.56 -14.14 1.36
N VAL A 48 -12.41 -15.42 1.69
CA VAL A 48 -11.74 -15.83 2.92
C VAL A 48 -10.30 -15.36 2.94
N SER A 49 -9.60 -15.52 1.79
CA SER A 49 -8.22 -15.03 1.66
C SER A 49 -8.14 -13.51 1.78
N PHE A 50 -9.13 -12.82 1.22
CA PHE A 50 -9.21 -11.35 1.34
C PHE A 50 -9.27 -10.96 2.82
N TYR A 51 -10.27 -11.47 3.57
CA TYR A 51 -10.48 -11.08 4.95
C TYR A 51 -9.40 -11.59 5.91
N ARG A 52 -8.62 -12.57 5.48
CA ARG A 52 -7.43 -12.99 6.24
C ARG A 52 -6.32 -11.95 6.17
N ASN A 53 -6.26 -11.16 5.10
CA ASN A 53 -5.17 -10.23 4.83
C ASN A 53 -5.56 -8.75 5.01
N PHE A 54 -6.83 -8.40 4.80
CA PHE A 54 -7.30 -7.01 4.85
C PHE A 54 -8.63 -6.93 5.58
N GLU A 55 -8.84 -5.83 6.29
CA GLU A 55 -10.11 -5.58 6.98
C GLU A 55 -11.16 -4.97 6.04
N SER A 56 -10.70 -4.18 5.05
CA SER A 56 -11.55 -3.43 4.14
C SER A 56 -10.79 -3.03 2.88
N LYS A 57 -11.46 -2.41 1.93
CA LYS A 57 -10.81 -1.83 0.75
C LYS A 57 -9.83 -0.72 1.15
N GLU A 58 -10.23 0.12 2.10
CA GLU A 58 -9.39 1.20 2.61
C GLU A 58 -8.11 0.65 3.23
N ASP A 59 -8.21 -0.49 3.90
CA ASP A 59 -7.06 -1.15 4.51
C ASP A 59 -6.02 -1.57 3.47
N ILE A 60 -6.43 -1.92 2.27
CA ILE A 60 -5.52 -2.24 1.16
C ILE A 60 -4.61 -1.03 0.89
N ILE A 61 -5.21 0.15 0.76
CA ILE A 61 -4.49 1.38 0.48
C ILE A 61 -3.59 1.75 1.65
N SER A 62 -4.12 1.65 2.87
CA SER A 62 -3.36 1.94 4.08
C SER A 62 -2.12 1.05 4.22
N GLN A 63 -2.26 -0.26 4.00
CA GLN A 63 -1.13 -1.18 4.06
C GLN A 63 -0.10 -0.91 2.95
N TYR A 64 -0.59 -0.59 1.74
CA TYR A 64 0.30 -0.25 0.64
C TYR A 64 1.13 1.00 0.95
N LEU A 65 0.48 2.07 1.41
CA LEU A 65 1.16 3.32 1.73
C LEU A 65 2.15 3.15 2.89
N THR A 66 1.77 2.37 3.90
CA THR A 66 2.67 2.06 5.01
C THR A 66 3.91 1.32 4.52
N LYS A 67 3.72 0.35 3.63
CA LYS A 67 4.81 -0.45 3.07
C LYS A 67 5.80 0.41 2.30
N ILE A 68 5.33 1.24 1.36
CA ILE A 68 6.23 2.05 0.55
C ILE A 68 6.92 3.14 1.36
N THR A 69 6.26 3.67 2.39
CA THR A 69 6.86 4.66 3.28
C THR A 69 7.95 4.02 4.15
N LYS A 70 7.71 2.82 4.66
CA LYS A 70 8.72 2.08 5.41
C LYS A 70 9.94 1.76 4.55
N GLU A 71 9.72 1.31 3.31
CA GLU A 71 10.81 1.03 2.37
C GLU A 71 11.66 2.28 2.14
N TRP A 72 11.02 3.43 1.93
CA TRP A 72 11.73 4.69 1.78
C TRP A 72 12.51 5.05 3.05
N ASN A 73 11.88 4.94 4.22
CA ASN A 73 12.49 5.30 5.49
C ASN A 73 13.70 4.41 5.79
N GLU A 74 13.60 3.11 5.58
CA GLU A 74 14.70 2.17 5.80
C GLU A 74 15.87 2.44 4.86
N GLU A 75 15.59 2.78 3.61
CA GLU A 75 16.61 3.06 2.61
C GLU A 75 17.39 4.34 2.91
N PHE A 76 16.73 5.37 3.46
CA PHE A 76 17.31 6.70 3.60
C PHE A 76 17.43 7.20 5.03
N GLU A 77 17.20 6.37 6.04
CA GLU A 77 17.17 6.81 7.45
C GLU A 77 18.47 7.43 7.95
N ASN A 78 19.61 7.05 7.35
CA ASN A 78 20.92 7.53 7.74
C ASN A 78 21.49 8.57 6.77
N GLU A 79 20.69 9.02 5.81
CA GLU A 79 21.17 9.98 4.81
C GLU A 79 21.14 11.41 5.34
N PRO A 80 22.07 12.28 4.90
CA PRO A 80 22.04 13.70 5.25
C PRO A 80 20.71 14.36 4.82
N SER A 81 20.31 15.40 5.53
CA SER A 81 19.04 16.11 5.29
C SER A 81 18.83 16.53 3.83
N GLN A 82 19.91 16.95 3.17
CA GLN A 82 19.85 17.34 1.76
C GLN A 82 19.43 16.17 0.84
N LYS A 83 19.98 14.99 1.11
CA LYS A 83 19.62 13.80 0.35
C LYS A 83 18.23 13.27 0.68
N LEU A 84 17.76 13.52 1.91
CA LEU A 84 16.40 13.13 2.31
C LEU A 84 15.36 13.84 1.45
N ILE A 85 15.54 15.11 1.17
CA ILE A 85 14.61 15.88 0.33
C ILE A 85 14.60 15.32 -1.10
N GLU A 86 15.78 15.06 -1.66
CA GLU A 86 15.91 14.47 -3.01
C GLU A 86 15.26 13.09 -3.04
N SER A 87 15.48 12.26 -2.02
CA SER A 87 14.91 10.91 -1.94
C SER A 87 13.39 10.96 -1.83
N LEU A 88 12.85 11.94 -1.13
CA LEU A 88 11.41 12.12 -1.00
C LEU A 88 10.78 12.43 -2.37
N PHE A 89 11.38 13.33 -3.15
CA PHE A 89 10.93 13.61 -4.52
C PHE A 89 11.01 12.37 -5.40
N THR A 90 12.09 11.61 -5.29
CA THR A 90 12.26 10.35 -6.05
C THR A 90 11.18 9.36 -5.68
N HIS A 91 10.87 9.23 -4.39
CA HIS A 91 9.83 8.36 -3.88
C HIS A 91 8.45 8.74 -4.46
N PHE A 92 8.09 10.03 -4.42
CA PHE A 92 6.84 10.50 -5.00
C PHE A 92 6.77 10.26 -6.50
N LYS A 93 7.86 10.48 -7.22
CA LYS A 93 7.94 10.21 -8.66
C LYS A 93 7.70 8.73 -8.96
N LYS A 94 8.33 7.86 -8.19
CA LYS A 94 8.23 6.40 -8.38
C LYS A 94 6.79 5.90 -8.22
N HIS A 95 6.03 6.48 -7.29
CA HIS A 95 4.67 6.05 -6.98
C HIS A 95 3.61 7.07 -7.43
N LYS A 96 3.97 7.96 -8.34
CA LYS A 96 3.13 9.08 -8.79
C LYS A 96 1.74 8.63 -9.23
N ASP A 97 1.65 7.58 -10.05
CA ASP A 97 0.37 7.13 -10.59
C ASP A 97 -0.58 6.67 -9.49
N ILE A 98 -0.04 6.00 -8.49
CA ILE A 98 -0.84 5.52 -7.37
C ILE A 98 -1.29 6.69 -6.48
N PHE A 99 -0.42 7.65 -6.22
CA PHE A 99 -0.80 8.83 -5.45
C PHE A 99 -1.91 9.64 -6.14
N ILE A 100 -1.86 9.73 -7.47
CA ILE A 100 -2.92 10.39 -8.25
C ILE A 100 -4.26 9.66 -8.07
N LEU A 101 -4.26 8.33 -8.14
CA LEU A 101 -5.47 7.53 -7.94
C LEU A 101 -6.04 7.74 -6.54
N ILE A 102 -5.19 7.74 -5.53
CA ILE A 102 -5.58 7.94 -4.13
C ILE A 102 -6.18 9.35 -3.94
N TYR A 103 -5.56 10.36 -4.55
CA TYR A 103 -6.07 11.73 -4.50
C TYR A 103 -7.44 11.85 -5.16
N LYS A 104 -7.60 11.27 -6.35
CA LYS A 104 -8.88 11.31 -7.08
C LYS A 104 -10.00 10.58 -6.34
N ALA A 105 -9.67 9.58 -5.54
CA ALA A 105 -10.64 8.84 -4.73
C ALA A 105 -10.93 9.52 -3.39
N ASP A 106 -10.32 10.67 -3.13
CA ASP A 106 -10.44 11.42 -1.87
C ASP A 106 -9.99 10.61 -0.65
N LEU A 107 -8.94 9.82 -0.83
CA LEU A 107 -8.40 8.95 0.21
C LEU A 107 -7.00 9.40 0.67
N TRP A 108 -6.63 10.64 0.36
CA TRP A 108 -5.29 11.16 0.68
C TRP A 108 -4.97 11.14 2.18
N HIS A 109 -6.00 11.19 3.04
CA HIS A 109 -5.81 11.12 4.50
C HIS A 109 -5.14 9.81 4.93
N LEU A 110 -5.30 8.74 4.15
CA LEU A 110 -4.65 7.46 4.43
C LEU A 110 -3.13 7.53 4.26
N SER A 111 -2.63 8.43 3.41
CA SER A 111 -1.20 8.62 3.25
C SER A 111 -0.57 9.23 4.50
N LEU A 112 -1.29 10.13 5.18
CA LEU A 112 -0.81 10.70 6.44
C LEU A 112 -0.77 9.65 7.55
N GLU A 113 -1.77 8.77 7.62
CA GLU A 113 -1.80 7.67 8.57
C GLU A 113 -0.65 6.69 8.32
N GLY A 114 -0.41 6.37 7.05
CA GLY A 114 0.70 5.51 6.67
C GLY A 114 2.05 6.09 7.05
N LEU A 115 2.21 7.39 6.87
CA LEU A 115 3.42 8.10 7.26
C LEU A 115 3.62 8.05 8.78
N LYS A 116 2.57 8.28 9.55
CA LYS A 116 2.63 8.17 11.02
C LYS A 116 3.05 6.77 11.48
N LYS A 117 2.45 5.73 10.90
CA LYS A 117 2.76 4.34 11.25
C LYS A 117 4.19 3.96 10.89
N ALA A 118 4.70 4.44 9.76
CA ALA A 118 6.02 4.08 9.25
C ALA A 118 7.15 4.89 9.89
N CYS A 119 6.90 6.18 10.18
CA CYS A 119 7.92 7.13 10.63
C CYS A 119 7.63 7.75 11.98
N GLY A 120 6.56 7.33 12.66
CA GLY A 120 6.21 7.83 13.97
C GLY A 120 7.18 7.38 15.06
N PRO A 121 7.10 7.96 16.27
CA PRO A 121 7.96 7.55 17.36
C PRO A 121 7.74 6.09 17.70
N LYS A 122 8.85 5.39 17.94
CA LYS A 122 8.77 3.98 18.32
C LYS A 122 8.17 3.87 19.73
N PRO A 123 7.30 2.88 19.96
CA PRO A 123 6.80 2.64 21.31
C PRO A 123 7.98 2.27 22.24
N GLU A 124 7.94 2.82 23.42
CA GLU A 124 8.97 2.53 24.45
C GLU A 124 8.78 1.12 25.02
#